data_105accdbc27bace0ae1c851a881564d9
#
_entry.id   105accdbc27bace0ae1c851a881564d9
#
_cell.length_a   1.000
_cell.length_b   1.000
_cell.length_c   1.000
_cell.angle_alpha   90.00
_cell.angle_beta   90.00
_cell.angle_gamma   90.00
#
_symmetry.space_group_name_H-M   'P 1'
#
loop_
_entity.id
_entity.type
_entity.pdbx_description
1 polymer ?
#
loop_
_entity_poly.entity_id
_entity_poly.type
_entity_poly.pdbx_seq_one_letter_code
_entity_poly.pdbx_strand_id
1 'polypeptide(L)'
;SFAPGSSRPVLRGQQGERVRVLVDGVGTADVSNTSVDHATTIEPITVERIEVLRGPAVLLYGSQAIGGAVNVIDKRIPTRMPDEAFHLDAFAGVDSATNLRTGAASLDVGIGSNLVFHVDGSWRKTGNAEIGGFQLSPELREELLEEAAEKQADGEPEEAAEFREAAGQRGFIPNSDMESWTLNAGLGLILGESTFGASLGWYDTNYGVIKRPGLKHEHSEEGGAEEEEEGEEIVRIGLKQFRADFKGDIYLGEGFFERLKLRTGYSDYTHTEFEGAEVGTTFDSKSVEARAELVQNTEGSLRGSSGIQYNHRDFFAVGAEAYVPPNLTEQLAVFTLQELGTGPIQIEAAARAEFTNVEAQTLGIERDYDTFSGALGLVYEGIEGVRFGINGSRAERAPSAEELFSDGPHIATQAFEIGDANLATERAWGLEAFARGSIGKGTFNLTAYRQWFDNYIFLEETGLEEDDLPVFEYLQQDADFWGVEAELRYPLVDTEGFRLLTDLNASYVEAELADGTAVPRIPPLSLLGALEAQTRSFDVRGEVQWFDGQDRVTSFETPTDSFTLVNALIAWRPLADNQNVTVQLAADNLFDVVGRRHASFTKDFVPLVGRNFRASIRLSF
;
A
#
# COMPACT_ATOMS: atom_id res chain seq x y z
N SER A 1 6.22 2.81 5.15
CA SER A 1 5.56 4.11 4.88
C SER A 1 6.61 5.18 4.71
N PHE A 2 6.34 6.16 3.89
CA PHE A 2 7.20 7.34 3.72
C PHE A 2 6.93 8.36 4.85
N ALA A 3 5.68 8.75 5.00
CA ALA A 3 5.24 9.74 5.98
C ALA A 3 3.81 9.40 6.47
N PRO A 4 3.29 10.08 7.49
CA PRO A 4 1.89 9.91 7.89
C PRO A 4 0.88 10.15 6.77
N GLY A 5 1.18 11.04 5.80
CA GLY A 5 0.35 11.34 4.63
C GLY A 5 0.49 10.35 3.48
N SER A 6 1.60 9.61 3.37
CA SER A 6 1.85 8.67 2.29
C SER A 6 2.33 7.32 2.79
N SER A 7 1.66 6.25 2.36
CA SER A 7 1.98 4.87 2.74
C SER A 7 1.62 3.91 1.63
N ARG A 8 2.48 2.91 1.42
CA ARG A 8 2.24 1.80 0.49
C ARG A 8 2.35 0.45 1.19
N PRO A 9 1.63 -0.58 0.71
CA PRO A 9 1.76 -1.91 1.28
C PRO A 9 3.14 -2.52 0.96
N VAL A 10 3.70 -3.22 1.94
CA VAL A 10 4.89 -4.07 1.78
C VAL A 10 4.47 -5.50 2.03
N LEU A 11 4.64 -6.37 1.04
CA LEU A 11 4.29 -7.78 1.11
C LEU A 11 5.54 -8.64 0.90
N ARG A 12 5.96 -9.41 1.92
CA ARG A 12 7.13 -10.29 1.84
C ARG A 12 8.41 -9.56 1.40
N GLY A 13 8.61 -8.31 1.85
CA GLY A 13 9.71 -7.45 1.40
C GLY A 13 9.50 -6.77 0.04
N GLN A 14 8.48 -7.15 -0.72
CA GLN A 14 8.15 -6.54 -2.02
C GLN A 14 7.28 -5.29 -1.82
N GLN A 15 7.53 -4.25 -2.63
CA GLN A 15 6.81 -2.97 -2.61
C GLN A 15 6.81 -2.30 -4.00
N GLY A 16 6.17 -1.14 -4.13
CA GLY A 16 6.11 -0.38 -5.39
C GLY A 16 5.48 -1.19 -6.51
N GLU A 17 6.10 -1.22 -7.67
CA GLU A 17 5.64 -1.90 -8.88
C GLU A 17 5.44 -3.42 -8.75
N ARG A 18 5.85 -4.03 -7.62
CA ARG A 18 5.64 -5.45 -7.35
C ARG A 18 4.42 -5.76 -6.51
N VAL A 19 3.76 -4.74 -5.94
CA VAL A 19 2.55 -4.92 -5.13
C VAL A 19 1.42 -4.08 -5.72
N ARG A 20 0.49 -4.75 -6.39
CA ARG A 20 -0.63 -4.05 -7.02
C ARG A 20 -1.71 -3.69 -6.01
N VAL A 21 -2.09 -2.41 -5.97
CA VAL A 21 -3.22 -1.93 -5.17
C VAL A 21 -4.45 -1.77 -6.05
N LEU A 22 -5.56 -2.36 -5.61
CA LEU A 22 -6.80 -2.47 -6.38
C LEU A 22 -7.98 -1.95 -5.59
N VAL A 23 -8.98 -1.44 -6.29
CA VAL A 23 -10.32 -1.19 -5.79
C VAL A 23 -11.30 -2.02 -6.62
N ASP A 24 -11.98 -2.98 -5.97
CA ASP A 24 -12.91 -3.91 -6.63
C ASP A 24 -12.31 -4.66 -7.83
N GLY A 25 -11.02 -4.97 -7.77
CA GLY A 25 -10.30 -5.72 -8.81
C GLY A 25 -9.79 -4.89 -9.99
N VAL A 26 -9.85 -3.55 -9.92
CA VAL A 26 -9.31 -2.58 -10.88
C VAL A 26 -8.28 -1.72 -10.16
N GLY A 27 -7.20 -1.32 -10.80
CA GLY A 27 -6.14 -0.50 -10.20
C GLY A 27 -6.66 0.81 -9.61
N THR A 28 -5.98 1.32 -8.57
CA THR A 28 -6.28 2.64 -7.96
C THR A 28 -6.10 3.77 -8.96
N ALA A 29 -5.22 3.56 -9.95
CA ALA A 29 -4.93 4.51 -11.02
C ALA A 29 -4.45 5.88 -10.47
N ASP A 30 -3.74 5.83 -9.36
CA ASP A 30 -2.94 6.93 -8.81
C ASP A 30 -1.48 6.82 -9.27
N VAL A 31 -0.64 7.77 -8.87
CA VAL A 31 0.80 7.76 -9.17
C VAL A 31 1.64 7.34 -7.95
N SER A 32 1.05 6.57 -7.01
CA SER A 32 1.75 6.12 -5.80
C SER A 32 2.93 5.18 -6.08
N ASN A 33 3.00 4.60 -7.27
CA ASN A 33 4.13 3.78 -7.69
C ASN A 33 5.25 4.58 -8.33
N THR A 34 4.98 5.79 -8.83
CA THR A 34 6.00 6.67 -9.41
C THR A 34 7.00 7.10 -8.35
N SER A 35 6.54 7.45 -7.13
CA SER A 35 7.41 7.81 -6.02
C SER A 35 6.91 7.32 -4.67
N VAL A 36 7.82 7.25 -3.68
CA VAL A 36 7.54 6.77 -2.32
C VAL A 36 6.74 7.76 -1.46
N ASP A 37 6.80 9.04 -1.76
CA ASP A 37 6.09 10.14 -1.10
C ASP A 37 4.68 10.34 -1.64
N HIS A 38 4.35 9.75 -2.79
CA HIS A 38 3.02 9.84 -3.38
C HIS A 38 2.02 8.95 -2.65
N ALA A 39 0.90 9.54 -2.19
CA ALA A 39 -0.13 8.82 -1.45
C ALA A 39 -0.93 7.87 -2.34
N THR A 40 -1.27 6.68 -1.80
CA THR A 40 -2.30 5.83 -2.39
C THR A 40 -3.68 6.42 -2.12
N THR A 41 -4.52 6.55 -3.16
CA THR A 41 -5.83 7.21 -3.07
C THR A 41 -6.93 6.28 -2.52
N ILE A 42 -6.74 5.77 -1.31
CA ILE A 42 -7.70 4.93 -0.59
C ILE A 42 -8.12 5.62 0.70
N GLU A 43 -9.45 5.70 0.95
CA GLU A 43 -9.99 6.15 2.22
C GLU A 43 -10.45 4.93 3.06
N PRO A 44 -9.66 4.51 4.07
CA PRO A 44 -9.95 3.28 4.81
C PRO A 44 -11.27 3.29 5.60
N ILE A 45 -11.82 4.47 5.91
CA ILE A 45 -13.02 4.60 6.76
C ILE A 45 -14.29 4.16 6.01
N THR A 46 -14.33 4.34 4.67
CA THR A 46 -15.49 3.97 3.83
C THR A 46 -15.37 2.57 3.21
N VAL A 47 -14.26 1.88 3.45
CA VAL A 47 -13.98 0.54 2.94
C VAL A 47 -14.83 -0.52 3.65
N GLU A 48 -15.38 -1.49 2.90
CA GLU A 48 -16.04 -2.66 3.47
C GLU A 48 -15.03 -3.67 4.03
N ARG A 49 -14.01 -4.02 3.22
CA ARG A 49 -12.91 -4.91 3.61
C ARG A 49 -11.68 -4.74 2.71
N ILE A 50 -10.54 -5.16 3.23
CA ILE A 50 -9.27 -5.23 2.48
C ILE A 50 -8.86 -6.69 2.36
N GLU A 51 -8.56 -7.12 1.16
CA GLU A 51 -8.11 -8.48 0.83
C GLU A 51 -6.63 -8.44 0.41
N VAL A 52 -5.80 -9.26 1.04
CA VAL A 52 -4.41 -9.47 0.61
C VAL A 52 -4.34 -10.76 -0.19
N LEU A 53 -4.04 -10.64 -1.47
CA LEU A 53 -4.06 -11.74 -2.43
C LEU A 53 -2.63 -12.24 -2.68
N ARG A 54 -2.46 -13.55 -2.62
CA ARG A 54 -1.19 -14.25 -2.85
C ARG A 54 -1.44 -15.59 -3.57
N GLY A 55 -0.38 -16.21 -4.07
CA GLY A 55 -0.46 -17.50 -4.76
C GLY A 55 -1.08 -17.40 -6.17
N PRO A 56 -1.58 -18.52 -6.76
CA PRO A 56 -2.01 -18.58 -8.17
C PRO A 56 -3.07 -17.53 -8.57
N ALA A 57 -3.99 -17.21 -7.66
CA ALA A 57 -5.07 -16.27 -7.93
C ALA A 57 -4.61 -14.83 -8.19
N VAL A 58 -3.41 -14.46 -7.75
CA VAL A 58 -2.88 -13.10 -7.94
C VAL A 58 -2.63 -12.78 -9.42
N LEU A 59 -2.35 -13.80 -10.23
CA LEU A 59 -2.13 -13.66 -11.68
C LEU A 59 -3.36 -13.14 -12.43
N LEU A 60 -4.55 -13.26 -11.85
CA LEU A 60 -5.77 -12.67 -12.40
C LEU A 60 -5.70 -11.13 -12.43
N TYR A 61 -4.90 -10.50 -11.57
CA TYR A 61 -4.95 -9.06 -11.31
C TYR A 61 -3.82 -8.24 -11.93
N GLY A 62 -2.91 -8.86 -12.67
CA GLY A 62 -1.86 -8.17 -13.43
C GLY A 62 -0.47 -8.72 -13.18
N SER A 63 0.43 -8.44 -14.10
CA SER A 63 1.85 -8.81 -14.04
C SER A 63 2.58 -8.07 -12.89
N GLN A 64 2.20 -6.84 -12.59
CA GLN A 64 2.69 -6.05 -11.46
C GLN A 64 2.36 -6.67 -10.08
N ALA A 65 1.49 -7.66 -10.01
CA ALA A 65 1.19 -8.37 -8.77
C ALA A 65 2.20 -9.51 -8.47
N ILE A 66 3.44 -9.43 -8.96
CA ILE A 66 4.50 -10.44 -8.77
C ILE A 66 4.81 -10.71 -7.29
N GLY A 67 4.75 -9.68 -6.44
CA GLY A 67 4.87 -9.78 -4.98
C GLY A 67 3.54 -10.00 -4.26
N GLY A 68 2.41 -9.77 -4.94
CA GLY A 68 1.07 -9.88 -4.39
C GLY A 68 0.16 -8.71 -4.78
N ALA A 69 -1.09 -8.74 -4.32
CA ALA A 69 -2.02 -7.65 -4.53
C ALA A 69 -2.82 -7.33 -3.25
N VAL A 70 -3.15 -6.06 -3.08
CA VAL A 70 -4.05 -5.59 -2.02
C VAL A 70 -5.32 -5.08 -2.70
N ASN A 71 -6.43 -5.79 -2.50
CA ASN A 71 -7.71 -5.44 -3.11
C ASN A 71 -8.66 -4.85 -2.07
N VAL A 72 -9.03 -3.61 -2.28
CA VAL A 72 -9.97 -2.88 -1.43
C VAL A 72 -11.37 -3.07 -2.01
N ILE A 73 -12.27 -3.63 -1.21
CA ILE A 73 -13.69 -3.74 -1.57
C ILE A 73 -14.43 -2.59 -0.91
N ASP A 74 -15.07 -1.78 -1.71
CA ASP A 74 -15.86 -0.64 -1.24
C ASP A 74 -17.38 -0.82 -1.43
N LYS A 75 -18.15 0.13 -0.91
CA LYS A 75 -19.62 0.13 -0.97
C LYS A 75 -20.19 1.09 -2.01
N ARG A 76 -19.36 1.81 -2.77
CA ARG A 76 -19.80 2.88 -3.68
C ARG A 76 -20.80 2.42 -4.72
N ILE A 77 -20.72 1.16 -5.18
CA ILE A 77 -21.68 0.56 -6.11
C ILE A 77 -22.44 -0.55 -5.39
N PRO A 78 -23.70 -0.29 -4.94
CA PRO A 78 -24.50 -1.28 -4.25
C PRO A 78 -24.83 -2.48 -5.13
N THR A 79 -24.69 -3.68 -4.56
CA THR A 79 -24.99 -4.97 -5.23
C THR A 79 -26.17 -5.71 -4.60
N ARG A 80 -26.77 -5.16 -3.55
CA ARG A 80 -27.93 -5.71 -2.84
C ARG A 80 -28.85 -4.59 -2.35
N MET A 81 -30.13 -4.89 -2.22
CA MET A 81 -31.08 -3.98 -1.55
C MET A 81 -30.74 -3.89 -0.06
N PRO A 82 -30.84 -2.72 0.56
CA PRO A 82 -30.80 -2.62 2.02
C PRO A 82 -32.00 -3.36 2.64
N ASP A 83 -31.80 -3.91 3.84
CA ASP A 83 -32.85 -4.68 4.55
C ASP A 83 -34.04 -3.82 4.94
N GLU A 84 -33.80 -2.51 5.14
CA GLU A 84 -34.83 -1.49 5.40
C GLU A 84 -34.86 -0.48 4.24
N ALA A 85 -35.70 0.55 4.36
CA ALA A 85 -35.81 1.59 3.31
C ALA A 85 -34.48 2.32 3.07
N PHE A 86 -33.63 2.39 4.09
CA PHE A 86 -32.27 2.95 4.01
C PHE A 86 -31.35 2.24 5.01
N HIS A 87 -30.05 2.34 4.78
CA HIS A 87 -29.00 1.94 5.72
C HIS A 87 -28.00 3.09 5.88
N LEU A 88 -27.70 3.47 7.12
CA LEU A 88 -26.80 4.56 7.49
C LEU A 88 -25.65 4.04 8.34
N ASP A 89 -24.43 4.23 7.87
CA ASP A 89 -23.23 4.12 8.69
C ASP A 89 -22.66 5.51 8.97
N ALA A 90 -22.19 5.76 10.19
CA ALA A 90 -21.47 6.99 10.55
C ALA A 90 -20.31 6.66 11.49
N PHE A 91 -19.23 7.43 11.36
CA PHE A 91 -18.01 7.30 12.17
C PHE A 91 -17.49 8.68 12.55
N ALA A 92 -17.01 8.82 13.78
CA ALA A 92 -16.24 9.98 14.20
C ALA A 92 -15.11 9.54 15.13
N GLY A 93 -13.95 10.18 15.00
CA GLY A 93 -12.76 9.83 15.78
C GLY A 93 -11.84 11.01 16.05
N VAL A 94 -11.06 10.87 17.13
CA VAL A 94 -10.00 11.79 17.52
C VAL A 94 -8.79 11.00 18.02
N ASP A 95 -7.59 11.58 17.93
CA ASP A 95 -6.41 11.07 18.61
C ASP A 95 -5.55 12.16 19.23
N SER A 96 -4.62 11.75 20.10
CA SER A 96 -3.76 12.68 20.84
C SER A 96 -2.43 12.95 20.15
N ALA A 97 -1.84 11.98 19.47
CA ALA A 97 -0.47 12.11 18.96
C ALA A 97 -0.39 12.88 17.64
N THR A 98 -1.48 12.92 16.87
CA THR A 98 -1.53 13.73 15.65
C THR A 98 -2.60 14.82 15.72
N ASN A 99 -3.26 14.99 16.86
CA ASN A 99 -4.44 15.86 16.99
C ASN A 99 -5.52 15.56 15.94
N LEU A 100 -5.63 14.28 15.54
CA LEU A 100 -6.58 13.82 14.53
C LEU A 100 -8.00 14.22 14.88
N ARG A 101 -8.69 14.72 13.88
CA ARG A 101 -10.14 14.86 13.87
C ARG A 101 -10.65 14.23 12.57
N THR A 102 -11.55 13.27 12.68
CA THR A 102 -12.07 12.58 11.51
C THR A 102 -13.54 12.28 11.65
N GLY A 103 -14.22 12.27 10.52
CA GLY A 103 -15.61 11.87 10.42
C GLY A 103 -15.91 11.31 9.05
N ALA A 104 -16.81 10.32 9.01
CA ALA A 104 -17.31 9.74 7.77
C ALA A 104 -18.77 9.33 7.93
N ALA A 105 -19.51 9.34 6.84
CA ALA A 105 -20.87 8.81 6.79
C ALA A 105 -21.13 8.17 5.44
N SER A 106 -21.95 7.11 5.41
CA SER A 106 -22.47 6.50 4.19
C SER A 106 -23.95 6.21 4.33
N LEU A 107 -24.69 6.37 3.25
CA LEU A 107 -26.12 6.16 3.19
C LEU A 107 -26.47 5.37 1.93
N ASP A 108 -27.16 4.24 2.12
CA ASP A 108 -27.81 3.47 1.07
C ASP A 108 -29.32 3.67 1.15
N VAL A 109 -29.97 4.00 0.03
CA VAL A 109 -31.42 4.19 -0.07
C VAL A 109 -32.00 3.30 -1.15
N GLY A 110 -32.93 2.42 -0.76
CA GLY A 110 -33.69 1.60 -1.69
C GLY A 110 -34.74 2.44 -2.43
N ILE A 111 -34.74 2.39 -3.76
CA ILE A 111 -35.73 3.08 -4.63
C ILE A 111 -36.54 2.02 -5.39
N GLY A 112 -37.78 1.83 -4.99
CA GLY A 112 -38.61 0.74 -5.50
C GLY A 112 -38.03 -0.63 -5.11
N SER A 113 -38.07 -1.61 -6.01
CA SER A 113 -37.67 -2.99 -5.73
C SER A 113 -36.28 -3.38 -6.24
N ASN A 114 -35.64 -2.52 -7.01
CA ASN A 114 -34.49 -2.93 -7.82
C ASN A 114 -33.35 -1.92 -7.87
N LEU A 115 -33.58 -0.68 -7.43
CA LEU A 115 -32.58 0.38 -7.51
C LEU A 115 -32.12 0.77 -6.10
N VAL A 116 -30.82 0.95 -5.93
CA VAL A 116 -30.22 1.48 -4.69
C VAL A 116 -29.37 2.68 -5.04
N PHE A 117 -29.60 3.78 -4.36
CA PHE A 117 -28.73 4.95 -4.38
C PHE A 117 -27.79 4.89 -3.18
N HIS A 118 -26.50 5.12 -3.43
CA HIS A 118 -25.46 5.23 -2.43
C HIS A 118 -24.84 6.62 -2.44
N VAL A 119 -24.52 7.13 -1.26
CA VAL A 119 -23.68 8.31 -1.10
C VAL A 119 -22.83 8.12 0.16
N ASP A 120 -21.55 8.43 0.06
CA ASP A 120 -20.64 8.46 1.20
C ASP A 120 -19.69 9.64 1.11
N GLY A 121 -19.10 9.98 2.25
CA GLY A 121 -18.04 10.96 2.33
C GLY A 121 -17.28 10.88 3.63
N SER A 122 -16.06 11.35 3.60
CA SER A 122 -15.17 11.44 4.76
C SER A 122 -14.42 12.76 4.81
N TRP A 123 -14.00 13.13 5.98
CA TRP A 123 -13.07 14.22 6.23
C TRP A 123 -12.11 13.83 7.34
N ARG A 124 -10.84 14.17 7.17
CA ARG A 124 -9.79 13.93 8.15
C ARG A 124 -8.82 15.11 8.17
N LYS A 125 -8.39 15.50 9.36
CA LYS A 125 -7.35 16.51 9.56
C LYS A 125 -6.45 16.10 10.72
N THR A 126 -5.14 16.23 10.53
CA THR A 126 -4.14 16.04 11.58
C THR A 126 -3.31 17.30 11.78
N GLY A 127 -2.65 17.41 12.90
CA GLY A 127 -1.47 18.23 13.13
C GLY A 127 -0.20 17.41 12.92
N ASN A 128 0.94 18.00 13.30
CA ASN A 128 2.22 17.31 13.27
C ASN A 128 2.23 16.09 14.21
N ALA A 129 2.86 14.99 13.78
CA ALA A 129 2.92 13.74 14.52
C ALA A 129 3.87 13.86 15.72
N GLU A 130 3.38 13.62 16.94
CA GLU A 130 4.19 13.54 18.15
C GLU A 130 4.96 12.22 18.19
N ILE A 131 6.21 12.27 18.68
CA ILE A 131 7.14 11.14 18.77
C ILE A 131 7.78 11.08 20.16
N GLY A 132 8.18 9.89 20.62
CA GLY A 132 8.70 9.65 21.96
C GLY A 132 10.15 10.11 22.20
N GLY A 133 10.83 10.71 21.22
CA GLY A 133 12.23 11.07 21.35
C GLY A 133 12.75 11.98 20.25
N PHE A 134 13.95 11.71 19.76
CA PHE A 134 14.54 12.43 18.63
C PHE A 134 13.92 11.98 17.30
N GLN A 135 13.74 12.94 16.39
CA GLN A 135 13.25 12.68 15.05
C GLN A 135 14.27 11.83 14.27
N LEU A 136 15.53 12.24 14.28
CA LEU A 136 16.60 11.59 13.51
C LEU A 136 17.12 10.33 14.21
N SER A 137 17.62 9.38 13.43
CA SER A 137 18.36 8.23 13.92
C SER A 137 19.66 8.65 14.64
N PRO A 138 20.22 7.82 15.53
CA PRO A 138 21.50 8.13 16.15
C PRO A 138 22.61 8.42 15.15
N GLU A 139 22.68 7.64 14.07
CA GLU A 139 23.68 7.74 13.00
C GLU A 139 23.56 9.07 12.27
N LEU A 140 22.37 9.42 11.79
CA LEU A 140 22.13 10.68 11.08
C LEU A 140 22.36 11.90 11.98
N ARG A 141 22.06 11.78 13.28
CA ARG A 141 22.38 12.87 14.25
C ARG A 141 23.87 13.06 14.45
N GLU A 142 24.66 11.97 14.48
CA GLU A 142 26.12 12.04 14.60
C GLU A 142 26.71 12.70 13.35
N GLU A 143 26.27 12.30 12.15
CA GLU A 143 26.63 12.91 10.86
C GLU A 143 26.40 14.42 10.86
N LEU A 144 25.18 14.88 11.17
CA LEU A 144 24.86 16.32 11.19
C LEU A 144 25.64 17.10 12.27
N LEU A 145 26.00 16.49 13.40
CA LEU A 145 26.84 17.14 14.42
C LEU A 145 28.32 17.24 13.98
N GLU A 146 28.82 16.29 13.21
CA GLU A 146 30.14 16.36 12.58
C GLU A 146 30.19 17.47 11.53
N GLU A 147 29.18 17.55 10.63
CA GLU A 147 29.06 18.64 9.66
C GLU A 147 28.95 20.01 10.33
N ALA A 148 28.16 20.11 11.39
CA ALA A 148 28.07 21.34 12.18
C ALA A 148 29.44 21.76 12.76
N ALA A 149 30.29 20.81 13.10
CA ALA A 149 31.65 21.11 13.60
C ALA A 149 32.58 21.56 12.47
N GLU A 150 32.47 20.97 11.28
CA GLU A 150 33.21 21.38 10.09
C GLU A 150 32.82 22.79 9.63
N LYS A 151 31.53 23.08 9.46
CA LYS A 151 31.02 24.41 9.10
C LYS A 151 31.44 25.48 10.11
N GLN A 152 31.43 25.14 11.42
CA GLN A 152 31.93 26.06 12.44
C GLN A 152 33.43 26.36 12.28
N ALA A 153 34.24 25.35 11.89
CA ALA A 153 35.69 25.52 11.68
C ALA A 153 35.97 26.36 10.41
N ASP A 154 35.14 26.24 9.39
CA ASP A 154 35.25 26.97 8.13
C ASP A 154 34.76 28.43 8.24
N GLY A 155 34.18 28.81 9.36
CA GLY A 155 33.72 30.17 9.62
C GLY A 155 32.28 30.44 9.20
N GLU A 156 31.47 29.41 9.04
CA GLU A 156 30.05 29.40 8.68
C GLU A 156 29.15 29.07 9.92
N PRO A 157 29.10 29.95 10.93
CA PRO A 157 28.46 29.64 12.21
C PRO A 157 26.93 29.52 12.11
N GLU A 158 26.30 30.13 11.11
CA GLU A 158 24.86 30.09 10.87
C GLU A 158 24.46 28.71 10.35
N GLU A 159 25.14 28.18 9.34
CA GLU A 159 24.93 26.81 8.86
C GLU A 159 25.21 25.79 9.95
N ALA A 160 26.31 25.98 10.70
CA ALA A 160 26.60 25.11 11.85
C ALA A 160 25.47 25.11 12.90
N ALA A 161 24.72 26.20 13.05
CA ALA A 161 23.59 26.28 13.97
C ALA A 161 22.36 25.51 13.43
N GLU A 162 22.09 25.58 12.12
CA GLU A 162 21.02 24.82 11.45
C GLU A 162 21.21 23.31 11.61
N PHE A 163 22.42 22.79 11.31
CA PHE A 163 22.74 21.37 11.51
C PHE A 163 22.55 20.92 12.97
N ARG A 164 22.93 21.78 13.95
CA ARG A 164 22.70 21.46 15.38
C ARG A 164 21.23 21.47 15.74
N GLU A 165 20.43 22.40 15.19
CA GLU A 165 18.99 22.47 15.40
C GLU A 165 18.31 21.23 14.84
N ALA A 166 18.61 20.85 13.59
CA ALA A 166 18.11 19.63 12.96
C ALA A 166 18.47 18.37 13.77
N ALA A 167 19.74 18.23 14.18
CA ALA A 167 20.19 17.13 15.04
C ALA A 167 19.52 17.12 16.42
N GLY A 168 19.05 18.26 16.90
CA GLY A 168 18.34 18.44 18.16
C GLY A 168 16.82 18.23 18.10
N GLN A 169 16.24 18.15 16.91
CA GLN A 169 14.79 18.05 16.72
C GLN A 169 14.21 16.82 17.43
N ARG A 170 13.17 17.04 18.26
CA ARG A 170 12.54 15.97 19.04
C ARG A 170 11.10 16.31 19.44
N GLY A 171 10.35 15.27 19.83
CA GLY A 171 9.01 15.39 20.36
C GLY A 171 7.92 15.43 19.29
N PHE A 172 8.21 15.89 18.09
CA PHE A 172 7.31 15.86 16.95
C PHE A 172 8.08 15.88 15.63
N ILE A 173 7.41 15.52 14.55
CA ILE A 173 7.93 15.56 13.18
C ILE A 173 7.35 16.81 12.51
N PRO A 174 8.16 17.80 12.15
CA PRO A 174 7.70 18.98 11.41
C PRO A 174 7.08 18.58 10.06
N ASN A 175 6.15 19.40 9.55
CA ASN A 175 5.52 19.22 8.25
C ASN A 175 4.88 17.83 8.02
N SER A 176 4.42 17.17 9.07
CA SER A 176 3.78 15.84 8.98
C SER A 176 2.25 15.89 9.11
N ASP A 177 1.68 17.08 9.11
CA ASP A 177 0.24 17.31 9.12
C ASP A 177 -0.39 17.03 7.77
N MET A 178 -1.68 16.67 7.81
CA MET A 178 -2.46 16.44 6.59
C MET A 178 -3.93 16.82 6.76
N GLU A 179 -4.56 17.13 5.63
CA GLU A 179 -6.02 17.27 5.53
C GLU A 179 -6.52 16.55 4.28
N SER A 180 -7.56 15.71 4.42
CA SER A 180 -8.17 15.02 3.30
C SER A 180 -9.68 14.97 3.41
N TRP A 181 -10.35 14.93 2.26
CA TRP A 181 -11.78 14.65 2.17
C TRP A 181 -12.12 13.81 0.94
N THR A 182 -13.19 13.05 1.06
CA THR A 182 -13.76 12.26 -0.04
C THR A 182 -15.24 12.51 -0.15
N LEU A 183 -15.75 12.37 -1.36
CA LEU A 183 -17.19 12.36 -1.64
C LEU A 183 -17.46 11.38 -2.77
N ASN A 184 -18.34 10.43 -2.53
CA ASN A 184 -18.72 9.43 -3.51
C ASN A 184 -20.24 9.36 -3.65
N ALA A 185 -20.70 9.07 -4.87
CA ALA A 185 -22.10 8.77 -5.15
C ALA A 185 -22.18 7.61 -6.14
N GLY A 186 -23.15 6.70 -5.93
CA GLY A 186 -23.32 5.54 -6.77
C GLY A 186 -24.77 5.09 -6.91
N LEU A 187 -25.00 4.30 -7.94
CA LEU A 187 -26.27 3.66 -8.23
C LEU A 187 -26.05 2.17 -8.49
N GLY A 188 -26.87 1.33 -7.86
CA GLY A 188 -26.93 -0.09 -8.09
C GLY A 188 -28.31 -0.51 -8.60
N LEU A 189 -28.37 -1.23 -9.72
CA LEU A 189 -29.57 -1.84 -10.29
C LEU A 189 -29.50 -3.36 -10.10
N ILE A 190 -30.47 -3.92 -9.39
CA ILE A 190 -30.53 -5.34 -9.02
C ILE A 190 -31.68 -5.99 -9.78
N LEU A 191 -31.37 -6.92 -10.68
CA LEU A 191 -32.31 -7.59 -11.57
C LEU A 191 -32.23 -9.12 -11.37
N GLY A 192 -32.93 -9.62 -10.38
CA GLY A 192 -32.83 -11.01 -9.97
C GLY A 192 -31.42 -11.35 -9.51
N GLU A 193 -30.73 -12.23 -10.22
CA GLU A 193 -29.33 -12.63 -9.91
C GLU A 193 -28.27 -11.76 -10.60
N SER A 194 -28.69 -10.80 -11.42
CA SER A 194 -27.80 -9.88 -12.12
C SER A 194 -27.77 -8.52 -11.43
N THR A 195 -26.60 -7.89 -11.37
CA THR A 195 -26.43 -6.54 -10.85
C THR A 195 -25.64 -5.68 -11.82
N PHE A 196 -25.98 -4.40 -11.87
CA PHE A 196 -25.26 -3.38 -12.61
C PHE A 196 -25.16 -2.14 -11.73
N GLY A 197 -24.09 -1.40 -11.88
CA GLY A 197 -23.99 -0.14 -11.18
C GLY A 197 -22.84 0.72 -11.65
N ALA A 198 -22.92 1.98 -11.28
CA ALA A 198 -21.88 2.95 -11.55
C ALA A 198 -21.71 3.89 -10.35
N SER A 199 -20.52 4.41 -10.18
CA SER A 199 -20.21 5.42 -9.17
C SER A 199 -19.31 6.51 -9.71
N LEU A 200 -19.37 7.66 -9.04
CA LEU A 200 -18.47 8.79 -9.20
C LEU A 200 -17.86 9.10 -7.85
N GLY A 201 -16.58 9.40 -7.82
CA GLY A 201 -15.85 9.69 -6.59
C GLY A 201 -14.87 10.85 -6.78
N TRP A 202 -14.67 11.61 -5.69
CA TRP A 202 -13.67 12.66 -5.56
C TRP A 202 -12.85 12.40 -4.31
N TYR A 203 -11.55 12.51 -4.46
CA TYR A 203 -10.57 12.45 -3.40
C TYR A 203 -9.70 13.71 -3.47
N ASP A 204 -9.52 14.38 -2.35
CA ASP A 204 -8.67 15.57 -2.25
C ASP A 204 -7.87 15.47 -0.95
N THR A 205 -6.56 15.63 -1.02
CA THR A 205 -5.69 15.61 0.15
C THR A 205 -4.55 16.60 -0.01
N ASN A 206 -4.16 17.21 1.10
CA ASN A 206 -2.97 18.03 1.23
C ASN A 206 -2.15 17.53 2.41
N TYR A 207 -0.87 17.27 2.21
CA TYR A 207 0.04 16.78 3.25
C TYR A 207 1.47 17.26 3.03
N GLY A 208 2.25 17.31 4.10
CA GLY A 208 3.65 17.69 4.04
C GLY A 208 4.55 16.54 3.62
N VAL A 209 5.59 16.87 2.85
CA VAL A 209 6.73 15.99 2.53
C VAL A 209 7.81 16.23 3.56
N ILE A 210 8.29 15.16 4.21
CA ILE A 210 9.31 15.24 5.23
C ILE A 210 10.65 15.00 4.57
N LYS A 211 11.47 16.04 4.46
CA LYS A 211 12.82 15.98 3.89
C LYS A 211 13.84 15.48 4.92
N ARG A 212 14.91 14.85 4.46
CA ARG A 212 16.10 14.57 5.29
C ARG A 212 16.81 15.89 5.56
N PRO A 213 17.03 16.29 6.82
CA PRO A 213 17.77 17.50 7.12
C PRO A 213 19.24 17.39 6.68
N GLY A 214 19.82 18.53 6.33
CA GLY A 214 21.25 18.65 6.01
C GLY A 214 21.61 18.58 4.53
N LEU A 215 20.68 18.21 3.64
CA LEU A 215 20.90 18.32 2.20
C LEU A 215 20.38 19.69 1.75
N LYS A 216 21.30 20.56 1.27
CA LYS A 216 20.94 21.85 0.66
C LYS A 216 20.73 21.65 -0.84
N HIS A 217 19.66 22.20 -1.38
CA HIS A 217 19.48 22.38 -2.81
C HIS A 217 19.67 23.84 -3.11
N GLU A 218 20.75 24.20 -3.78
CA GLU A 218 20.88 25.50 -4.39
C GLU A 218 20.14 25.45 -5.73
N HIS A 219 18.96 26.10 -5.81
CA HIS A 219 18.38 26.39 -7.11
C HIS A 219 19.31 27.37 -7.82
N SER A 220 20.00 26.90 -8.86
CA SER A 220 20.79 27.76 -9.73
C SER A 220 19.86 28.67 -10.56
N GLU A 221 19.44 29.79 -9.98
CA GLU A 221 18.86 30.86 -10.76
C GLU A 221 19.98 31.51 -11.61
N GLU A 222 19.94 31.29 -12.93
CA GLU A 222 20.63 32.14 -13.90
C GLU A 222 20.04 33.55 -13.85
N GLY A 223 20.45 34.38 -12.91
CA GLY A 223 20.04 35.78 -12.92
C GLY A 223 20.21 36.49 -11.58
N GLY A 224 21.41 36.93 -11.30
CA GLY A 224 21.85 37.66 -10.12
C GLY A 224 20.85 38.63 -9.49
N ALA A 225 20.41 38.34 -8.33
CA ALA A 225 20.09 39.25 -7.25
C ALA A 225 20.46 38.51 -5.94
N GLU A 226 21.24 39.14 -5.09
CA GLU A 226 21.47 38.71 -3.73
C GLU A 226 20.11 38.76 -3.02
N GLU A 227 19.47 37.63 -2.78
CA GLU A 227 18.24 37.56 -2.00
C GLU A 227 18.48 36.81 -0.68
N GLU A 228 17.82 37.37 0.29
CA GLU A 228 17.84 37.14 1.73
C GLU A 228 17.71 35.64 2.08
N GLU A 229 18.36 35.25 3.20
CA GLU A 229 18.26 33.99 3.94
C GLU A 229 16.92 33.26 3.75
N GLU A 230 16.83 32.32 2.80
CA GLU A 230 15.69 31.42 2.69
C GLU A 230 15.90 30.21 3.62
N GLY A 231 15.10 30.16 4.68
CA GLY A 231 14.99 28.98 5.53
C GLY A 231 14.54 27.77 4.70
N GLU A 232 14.81 26.54 5.17
CA GLU A 232 14.41 25.29 4.53
C GLU A 232 12.99 25.38 3.92
N GLU A 233 12.88 25.28 2.60
CA GLU A 233 11.59 25.34 1.93
C GLU A 233 10.72 24.15 2.30
N ILE A 234 9.53 24.47 2.83
CA ILE A 234 8.54 23.47 3.22
C ILE A 234 7.85 22.93 1.97
N VAL A 235 8.11 21.66 1.63
CA VAL A 235 7.43 20.99 0.53
C VAL A 235 6.11 20.38 0.99
N ARG A 236 5.06 20.64 0.21
CA ARG A 236 3.72 20.08 0.44
C ARG A 236 3.13 19.52 -0.84
N ILE A 237 2.34 18.48 -0.72
CA ILE A 237 1.63 17.87 -1.84
C ILE A 237 0.14 18.17 -1.74
N GLY A 238 -0.41 18.71 -2.83
CA GLY A 238 -1.84 18.84 -3.07
C GLY A 238 -2.30 17.86 -4.13
N LEU A 239 -3.04 16.82 -3.73
CA LEU A 239 -3.48 15.74 -4.60
C LEU A 239 -4.99 15.78 -4.80
N LYS A 240 -5.46 15.65 -6.03
CA LYS A 240 -6.87 15.55 -6.41
C LYS A 240 -7.07 14.39 -7.37
N GLN A 241 -8.10 13.59 -7.12
CA GLN A 241 -8.50 12.53 -8.04
C GLN A 241 -10.02 12.54 -8.25
N PHE A 242 -10.43 12.54 -9.50
CA PHE A 242 -11.77 12.17 -9.91
C PHE A 242 -11.76 10.73 -10.42
N ARG A 243 -12.72 9.93 -9.98
CA ARG A 243 -12.85 8.53 -10.39
C ARG A 243 -14.29 8.22 -10.81
N ALA A 244 -14.45 7.46 -11.89
CA ALA A 244 -15.72 6.91 -12.33
C ALA A 244 -15.59 5.40 -12.51
N ASP A 245 -16.45 4.63 -11.85
CA ASP A 245 -16.39 3.16 -11.89
C ASP A 245 -17.70 2.59 -12.39
N PHE A 246 -17.61 1.45 -13.08
CA PHE A 246 -18.76 0.64 -13.50
C PHE A 246 -18.54 -0.82 -13.09
N LYS A 247 -19.59 -1.44 -12.54
CA LYS A 247 -19.67 -2.87 -12.25
C LYS A 247 -20.87 -3.49 -12.93
N GLY A 248 -20.66 -4.64 -13.56
CA GLY A 248 -21.70 -5.53 -14.04
C GLY A 248 -21.44 -6.94 -13.54
N ASP A 249 -22.45 -7.60 -13.01
CA ASP A 249 -22.43 -9.02 -12.67
C ASP A 249 -23.68 -9.65 -13.27
N ILE A 250 -23.52 -10.31 -14.41
CA ILE A 250 -24.59 -10.79 -15.26
C ILE A 250 -24.71 -12.29 -15.09
N TYR A 251 -25.83 -12.75 -14.56
CA TYR A 251 -26.15 -14.16 -14.50
C TYR A 251 -26.52 -14.69 -15.90
N LEU A 252 -25.80 -15.69 -16.38
CA LEU A 252 -25.96 -16.28 -17.70
C LEU A 252 -26.81 -17.57 -17.69
N GLY A 253 -27.14 -18.07 -16.48
CA GLY A 253 -27.87 -19.32 -16.29
C GLY A 253 -26.98 -20.44 -15.77
N GLU A 254 -27.54 -21.65 -15.65
CA GLU A 254 -26.88 -22.85 -15.09
C GLU A 254 -25.93 -23.57 -16.10
N GLY A 255 -25.48 -22.87 -17.14
CA GLY A 255 -24.56 -23.40 -18.14
C GLY A 255 -23.13 -23.54 -17.62
N PHE A 256 -22.20 -23.89 -18.53
CA PHE A 256 -20.76 -23.99 -18.20
C PHE A 256 -20.22 -22.67 -17.66
N PHE A 257 -20.62 -21.53 -18.25
CA PHE A 257 -20.39 -20.21 -17.69
C PHE A 257 -21.67 -19.73 -17.01
N GLU A 258 -21.56 -19.48 -15.71
CA GLU A 258 -22.67 -19.00 -14.88
C GLU A 258 -22.80 -17.49 -14.88
N ARG A 259 -21.68 -16.77 -14.91
CA ARG A 259 -21.65 -15.32 -14.80
C ARG A 259 -20.65 -14.66 -15.75
N LEU A 260 -21.03 -13.46 -16.20
CA LEU A 260 -20.11 -12.51 -16.83
C LEU A 260 -19.92 -11.32 -15.87
N LYS A 261 -18.70 -11.11 -15.40
CA LYS A 261 -18.34 -9.94 -14.59
C LYS A 261 -17.67 -8.89 -15.47
N LEU A 262 -18.13 -7.66 -15.36
CA LEU A 262 -17.57 -6.48 -16.02
C LEU A 262 -17.12 -5.49 -14.97
N ARG A 263 -15.92 -4.94 -15.12
CA ARG A 263 -15.36 -3.90 -14.27
C ARG A 263 -14.69 -2.88 -15.16
N THR A 264 -14.94 -1.61 -14.89
CA THR A 264 -14.27 -0.51 -15.59
C THR A 264 -14.03 0.61 -14.60
N GLY A 265 -12.83 1.17 -14.61
CA GLY A 265 -12.44 2.36 -13.86
C GLY A 265 -11.86 3.40 -14.80
N TYR A 266 -12.24 4.65 -14.61
CA TYR A 266 -11.61 5.84 -15.17
C TYR A 266 -11.08 6.68 -14.01
N SER A 267 -9.90 7.22 -14.16
CA SER A 267 -9.29 8.17 -13.22
C SER A 267 -8.74 9.38 -13.95
N ASP A 268 -8.96 10.56 -13.37
CA ASP A 268 -8.31 11.82 -13.71
C ASP A 268 -7.65 12.32 -12.42
N TYR A 269 -6.33 12.24 -12.37
CA TYR A 269 -5.51 12.47 -11.19
C TYR A 269 -4.55 13.62 -11.45
N THR A 270 -4.50 14.55 -10.51
CA THR A 270 -3.52 15.64 -10.48
C THR A 270 -2.87 15.70 -9.11
N HIS A 271 -1.56 15.84 -9.10
CA HIS A 271 -0.74 15.99 -7.91
C HIS A 271 0.18 17.18 -8.14
N THR A 272 0.17 18.13 -7.23
CA THR A 272 1.02 19.33 -7.29
C THR A 272 1.90 19.37 -6.05
N GLU A 273 3.18 19.48 -6.27
CA GLU A 273 4.19 19.76 -5.25
C GLU A 273 4.38 21.26 -5.13
N PHE A 274 4.25 21.75 -3.92
CA PHE A 274 4.42 23.15 -3.59
C PHE A 274 5.70 23.31 -2.77
N GLU A 275 6.54 24.21 -3.19
CA GLU A 275 7.73 24.67 -2.48
C GLU A 275 7.40 26.03 -1.85
N GLY A 276 7.19 26.03 -0.53
CA GLY A 276 6.64 27.19 0.12
C GLY A 276 5.29 27.62 -0.44
N ALA A 277 5.25 28.75 -1.13
CA ALA A 277 4.06 29.31 -1.80
C ALA A 277 4.03 29.08 -3.32
N GLU A 278 5.11 28.59 -3.89
CA GLU A 278 5.26 28.40 -5.33
C GLU A 278 4.88 26.97 -5.76
N VAL A 279 4.62 26.81 -7.05
CA VAL A 279 4.35 25.50 -7.66
C VAL A 279 5.68 24.96 -8.17
N GLY A 280 6.23 23.94 -7.52
CA GLY A 280 7.44 23.24 -7.97
C GLY A 280 7.12 22.33 -9.17
N THR A 281 6.45 21.20 -8.92
CA THR A 281 6.13 20.24 -9.98
C THR A 281 4.66 19.82 -9.93
N THR A 282 4.08 19.59 -11.10
CA THR A 282 2.73 19.05 -11.25
C THR A 282 2.78 17.77 -12.07
N PHE A 283 2.16 16.72 -11.52
CA PHE A 283 1.99 15.41 -12.14
C PHE A 283 0.51 15.21 -12.48
N ASP A 284 0.23 14.91 -13.73
CA ASP A 284 -1.10 14.57 -14.23
C ASP A 284 -1.11 13.12 -14.74
N SER A 285 -2.14 12.35 -14.38
CA SER A 285 -2.32 11.00 -14.88
C SER A 285 -3.78 10.73 -15.22
N LYS A 286 -4.03 10.35 -16.47
CA LYS A 286 -5.36 9.88 -16.91
C LYS A 286 -5.29 8.41 -17.27
N SER A 287 -6.18 7.63 -16.69
CA SER A 287 -6.20 6.20 -16.94
C SER A 287 -7.57 5.63 -17.12
N VAL A 288 -7.63 4.57 -17.92
CA VAL A 288 -8.82 3.72 -18.10
C VAL A 288 -8.38 2.27 -17.93
N GLU A 289 -9.04 1.55 -17.04
CA GLU A 289 -8.89 0.10 -16.94
C GLU A 289 -10.24 -0.57 -17.15
N ALA A 290 -10.28 -1.59 -17.99
CA ALA A 290 -11.48 -2.38 -18.28
C ALA A 290 -11.17 -3.87 -18.18
N ARG A 291 -12.06 -4.62 -17.53
CA ARG A 291 -11.93 -6.06 -17.31
C ARG A 291 -13.25 -6.76 -17.59
N ALA A 292 -13.20 -7.85 -18.35
CA ALA A 292 -14.34 -8.76 -18.57
C ALA A 292 -13.91 -10.18 -18.18
N GLU A 293 -14.71 -10.85 -17.36
CA GLU A 293 -14.41 -12.16 -16.79
C GLU A 293 -15.63 -13.08 -16.87
N LEU A 294 -15.48 -14.22 -17.53
CA LEU A 294 -16.44 -15.31 -17.56
C LEU A 294 -16.14 -16.26 -16.40
N VAL A 295 -17.08 -16.40 -15.49
CA VAL A 295 -16.99 -17.29 -14.33
C VAL A 295 -17.76 -18.57 -14.61
N GLN A 296 -17.12 -19.71 -14.35
CA GLN A 296 -17.71 -21.03 -14.52
C GLN A 296 -18.68 -21.36 -13.38
N ASN A 297 -19.60 -22.27 -13.65
CA ASN A 297 -20.52 -22.80 -12.65
C ASN A 297 -19.74 -23.51 -11.52
N THR A 298 -20.11 -23.22 -10.28
CA THR A 298 -19.43 -23.73 -9.08
C THR A 298 -19.86 -25.12 -8.66
N GLU A 299 -20.92 -25.69 -9.23
CA GLU A 299 -21.41 -27.04 -8.91
C GLU A 299 -20.59 -28.15 -9.57
N GLY A 300 -19.77 -27.81 -10.57
CA GLY A 300 -18.90 -28.76 -11.29
C GLY A 300 -17.62 -29.11 -10.53
N SER A 301 -16.97 -30.21 -10.94
CA SER A 301 -15.62 -30.55 -10.47
C SER A 301 -14.56 -29.58 -11.02
N LEU A 302 -14.80 -28.94 -12.13
CA LEU A 302 -13.97 -27.89 -12.74
C LEU A 302 -14.65 -26.54 -12.51
N ARG A 303 -13.98 -25.68 -11.76
CA ARG A 303 -14.40 -24.32 -11.44
C ARG A 303 -13.33 -23.34 -11.87
N GLY A 304 -13.69 -22.12 -12.10
CA GLY A 304 -12.70 -21.12 -12.42
C GLY A 304 -13.26 -19.93 -13.17
N SER A 305 -12.37 -19.13 -13.69
CA SER A 305 -12.71 -17.99 -14.51
C SER A 305 -11.67 -17.76 -15.61
N SER A 306 -12.09 -17.08 -16.67
CA SER A 306 -11.22 -16.64 -17.76
C SER A 306 -11.65 -15.28 -18.24
N GLY A 307 -10.71 -14.43 -18.61
CA GLY A 307 -11.06 -13.07 -18.98
C GLY A 307 -10.01 -12.35 -19.78
N ILE A 308 -10.35 -11.10 -20.07
CA ILE A 308 -9.49 -10.12 -20.73
C ILE A 308 -9.42 -8.86 -19.87
N GLN A 309 -8.32 -8.15 -19.96
CA GLN A 309 -8.09 -6.89 -19.26
C GLN A 309 -7.34 -5.94 -20.18
N TYR A 310 -7.76 -4.69 -20.20
CA TYR A 310 -7.09 -3.60 -20.89
C TYR A 310 -6.83 -2.48 -19.91
N ASN A 311 -5.63 -1.89 -19.96
CA ASN A 311 -5.22 -0.73 -19.20
C ASN A 311 -4.57 0.28 -20.14
N HIS A 312 -4.90 1.56 -19.93
CA HIS A 312 -4.31 2.70 -20.63
C HIS A 312 -4.02 3.79 -19.60
N ARG A 313 -2.77 4.27 -19.56
CA ARG A 313 -2.32 5.34 -18.69
C ARG A 313 -1.58 6.38 -19.54
N ASP A 314 -2.03 7.61 -19.49
CA ASP A 314 -1.37 8.79 -20.05
C ASP A 314 -0.83 9.61 -18.87
N PHE A 315 0.49 9.76 -18.81
CA PHE A 315 1.19 10.40 -17.70
C PHE A 315 1.99 11.60 -18.21
N PHE A 316 1.92 12.69 -17.46
CA PHE A 316 2.58 13.93 -17.77
C PHE A 316 3.06 14.62 -16.50
N ALA A 317 4.34 15.06 -16.47
CA ALA A 317 4.91 15.84 -15.38
C ALA A 317 5.50 17.14 -15.95
N VAL A 318 5.31 18.24 -15.21
CA VAL A 318 5.86 19.57 -15.54
C VAL A 318 6.33 20.26 -14.28
N GLY A 319 7.55 20.75 -14.30
CA GLY A 319 8.19 21.45 -13.20
C GLY A 319 9.67 21.12 -13.12
N ALA A 320 10.34 21.63 -12.11
CA ALA A 320 11.77 21.41 -11.89
C ALA A 320 12.08 19.94 -11.57
N GLU A 321 11.17 19.24 -10.90
CA GLU A 321 11.28 17.83 -10.52
C GLU A 321 10.53 16.89 -11.48
N ALA A 322 10.32 17.27 -12.73
CA ALA A 322 9.68 16.41 -13.73
C ALA A 322 10.67 15.36 -14.27
N TYR A 323 11.23 14.53 -13.39
CA TYR A 323 12.27 13.54 -13.68
C TYR A 323 11.80 12.37 -14.56
N VAL A 324 10.49 12.18 -14.77
CA VAL A 324 9.93 11.20 -15.70
C VAL A 324 9.29 11.93 -16.87
N PRO A 325 9.71 11.68 -18.12
CA PRO A 325 9.12 12.34 -19.28
C PRO A 325 7.66 11.94 -19.50
N PRO A 326 6.86 12.76 -20.21
CA PRO A 326 5.53 12.39 -20.67
C PRO A 326 5.53 11.04 -21.34
N ASN A 327 4.68 10.15 -20.86
CA ASN A 327 4.65 8.77 -21.32
C ASN A 327 3.23 8.21 -21.43
N LEU A 328 3.10 7.24 -22.33
CA LEU A 328 1.89 6.48 -22.55
C LEU A 328 2.19 5.00 -22.26
N THR A 329 1.36 4.37 -21.44
CA THR A 329 1.43 2.94 -21.18
C THR A 329 0.12 2.28 -21.59
N GLU A 330 0.18 1.29 -22.49
CA GLU A 330 -0.96 0.46 -22.89
C GLU A 330 -0.67 -1.00 -22.56
N GLN A 331 -1.66 -1.68 -21.96
CA GLN A 331 -1.55 -3.09 -21.60
C GLN A 331 -2.81 -3.84 -22.03
N LEU A 332 -2.63 -4.96 -22.71
CA LEU A 332 -3.69 -5.91 -23.03
C LEU A 332 -3.33 -7.27 -22.48
N ALA A 333 -4.23 -7.87 -21.70
CA ALA A 333 -4.00 -9.19 -21.13
C ALA A 333 -5.16 -10.15 -21.37
N VAL A 334 -4.82 -11.42 -21.46
CA VAL A 334 -5.74 -12.55 -21.34
C VAL A 334 -5.31 -13.43 -20.18
N PHE A 335 -6.26 -13.90 -19.39
CA PHE A 335 -5.97 -14.67 -18.19
C PHE A 335 -6.99 -15.77 -17.94
N THR A 336 -6.58 -16.77 -17.16
CA THR A 336 -7.46 -17.84 -16.68
C THR A 336 -6.98 -18.35 -15.33
N LEU A 337 -7.92 -18.76 -14.49
CA LEU A 337 -7.70 -19.56 -13.27
C LEU A 337 -8.68 -20.74 -13.33
N GLN A 338 -8.17 -21.95 -13.16
CA GLN A 338 -8.95 -23.18 -13.19
C GLN A 338 -8.66 -24.01 -11.94
N GLU A 339 -9.70 -24.50 -11.31
CA GLU A 339 -9.65 -25.37 -10.15
C GLU A 339 -10.34 -26.70 -10.48
N LEU A 340 -9.64 -27.80 -10.28
CA LEU A 340 -10.16 -29.15 -10.46
C LEU A 340 -10.16 -29.89 -9.12
N GLY A 341 -11.35 -30.14 -8.56
CA GLY A 341 -11.53 -30.92 -7.34
C GLY A 341 -11.78 -32.40 -7.64
N THR A 342 -10.97 -33.31 -7.07
CA THR A 342 -11.14 -34.75 -7.16
C THR A 342 -11.00 -35.37 -5.77
N GLY A 343 -12.14 -35.52 -5.05
CA GLY A 343 -12.13 -36.04 -3.68
C GLY A 343 -11.33 -35.10 -2.75
N PRO A 344 -10.30 -35.60 -2.02
CA PRO A 344 -9.53 -34.78 -1.08
C PRO A 344 -8.43 -33.94 -1.76
N ILE A 345 -8.30 -34.02 -3.08
CA ILE A 345 -7.26 -33.31 -3.85
C ILE A 345 -7.93 -32.23 -4.69
N GLN A 346 -7.39 -31.02 -4.62
CA GLN A 346 -7.71 -29.91 -5.50
C GLN A 346 -6.45 -29.49 -6.26
N ILE A 347 -6.58 -29.34 -7.56
CA ILE A 347 -5.53 -28.82 -8.43
C ILE A 347 -5.96 -27.44 -8.89
N GLU A 348 -5.09 -26.45 -8.73
CA GLU A 348 -5.29 -25.08 -9.16
C GLU A 348 -4.28 -24.77 -10.27
N ALA A 349 -4.73 -24.19 -11.38
CA ALA A 349 -3.85 -23.77 -12.47
C ALA A 349 -4.25 -22.36 -12.93
N ALA A 350 -3.29 -21.46 -13.02
CA ALA A 350 -3.49 -20.10 -13.52
C ALA A 350 -2.51 -19.80 -14.66
N ALA A 351 -2.95 -18.99 -15.61
CA ALA A 351 -2.11 -18.47 -16.69
C ALA A 351 -2.55 -17.05 -17.05
N ARG A 352 -1.57 -16.21 -17.42
CA ARG A 352 -1.75 -14.87 -17.95
C ARG A 352 -0.73 -14.60 -19.05
N ALA A 353 -1.18 -14.06 -20.17
CA ALA A 353 -0.35 -13.43 -21.17
C ALA A 353 -0.69 -11.96 -21.23
N GLU A 354 0.32 -11.09 -21.20
CA GLU A 354 0.14 -9.64 -21.22
C GLU A 354 1.09 -9.02 -22.22
N PHE A 355 0.57 -8.08 -22.99
CA PHE A 355 1.24 -7.28 -24.00
C PHE A 355 1.27 -5.85 -23.51
N THR A 356 2.46 -5.31 -23.28
CA THR A 356 2.66 -3.96 -22.74
C THR A 356 3.47 -3.14 -23.72
N ASN A 357 2.95 -1.96 -24.06
CA ASN A 357 3.65 -0.92 -24.80
C ASN A 357 3.88 0.28 -23.89
N VAL A 358 5.11 0.79 -23.85
CA VAL A 358 5.49 1.99 -23.09
C VAL A 358 6.20 2.96 -24.04
N GLU A 359 5.60 4.15 -24.23
CA GLU A 359 6.10 5.19 -25.12
C GLU A 359 6.49 6.44 -24.32
N ALA A 360 7.76 6.89 -24.42
CA ALA A 360 8.21 8.20 -23.98
C ALA A 360 8.18 9.16 -25.16
N GLN A 361 7.09 9.92 -25.29
CA GLN A 361 6.76 10.71 -26.46
C GLN A 361 7.82 11.78 -26.79
N THR A 362 8.33 12.47 -25.77
CA THR A 362 9.34 13.54 -25.95
C THR A 362 10.71 13.01 -26.33
N LEU A 363 11.04 11.76 -25.92
CA LEU A 363 12.29 11.10 -26.26
C LEU A 363 12.20 10.37 -27.61
N GLY A 364 10.99 10.12 -28.11
CA GLY A 364 10.75 9.28 -29.30
C GLY A 364 11.19 7.83 -29.09
N ILE A 365 11.08 7.33 -27.86
CA ILE A 365 11.45 5.97 -27.48
C ILE A 365 10.17 5.19 -27.20
N GLU A 366 10.05 4.01 -27.79
CA GLU A 366 8.96 3.05 -27.60
C GLU A 366 9.54 1.69 -27.22
N ARG A 367 8.90 1.02 -26.28
CA ARG A 367 9.29 -0.31 -25.78
C ARG A 367 8.08 -1.25 -25.71
N ASP A 368 8.21 -2.41 -26.33
CA ASP A 368 7.21 -3.47 -26.32
C ASP A 368 7.69 -4.64 -25.47
N TYR A 369 6.80 -5.15 -24.62
CA TYR A 369 7.06 -6.31 -23.78
C TYR A 369 5.93 -7.32 -23.88
N ASP A 370 6.28 -8.57 -24.19
CA ASP A 370 5.37 -9.72 -24.16
C ASP A 370 5.72 -10.55 -22.92
N THR A 371 4.82 -10.60 -21.94
CA THR A 371 5.04 -11.34 -20.70
C THR A 371 4.08 -12.52 -20.58
N PHE A 372 4.59 -13.60 -19.99
CA PHE A 372 3.80 -14.79 -19.69
C PHE A 372 3.99 -15.20 -18.24
N SER A 373 2.88 -15.32 -17.51
CA SER A 373 2.85 -15.77 -16.12
C SER A 373 1.99 -17.02 -15.99
N GLY A 374 2.39 -17.95 -15.13
CA GLY A 374 1.66 -19.18 -14.87
C GLY A 374 1.88 -19.69 -13.47
N ALA A 375 0.91 -20.43 -12.93
CA ALA A 375 1.02 -21.07 -11.62
C ALA A 375 0.29 -22.40 -11.62
N LEU A 376 0.81 -23.33 -10.81
CA LEU A 376 0.20 -24.63 -10.54
C LEU A 376 0.23 -24.91 -9.05
N GLY A 377 -0.95 -25.17 -8.48
CA GLY A 377 -1.16 -25.51 -7.09
C GLY A 377 -1.72 -26.91 -6.92
N LEU A 378 -1.30 -27.57 -5.85
CA LEU A 378 -1.87 -28.82 -5.38
C LEU A 378 -2.28 -28.64 -3.93
N VAL A 379 -3.56 -28.84 -3.62
CA VAL A 379 -4.12 -28.74 -2.28
C VAL A 379 -4.67 -30.10 -1.87
N TYR A 380 -4.35 -30.53 -0.65
CA TYR A 380 -4.85 -31.76 -0.04
C TYR A 380 -5.72 -31.43 1.17
N GLU A 381 -6.95 -31.92 1.16
CA GLU A 381 -8.00 -31.72 2.19
C GLU A 381 -8.44 -33.04 2.86
N GLY A 382 -7.61 -34.09 2.81
CA GLY A 382 -7.94 -35.40 3.35
C GLY A 382 -7.91 -35.51 4.88
N ILE A 383 -7.52 -34.43 5.57
CA ILE A 383 -7.57 -34.31 7.05
C ILE A 383 -8.64 -33.28 7.39
N GLU A 384 -9.64 -33.72 8.18
CA GLU A 384 -10.78 -32.87 8.54
C GLU A 384 -10.30 -31.55 9.20
N GLY A 385 -10.74 -30.43 8.65
CA GLY A 385 -10.42 -29.09 9.14
C GLY A 385 -9.01 -28.59 8.80
N VAL A 386 -8.20 -29.34 8.05
CA VAL A 386 -6.83 -28.95 7.69
C VAL A 386 -6.61 -29.08 6.18
N ARG A 387 -6.01 -28.04 5.58
CA ARG A 387 -5.60 -27.97 4.18
C ARG A 387 -4.09 -27.83 4.11
N PHE A 388 -3.46 -28.67 3.31
CA PHE A 388 -2.05 -28.56 2.95
C PHE A 388 -1.96 -28.23 1.47
N GLY A 389 -1.06 -27.35 1.11
CA GLY A 389 -0.85 -27.03 -0.30
C GLY A 389 0.59 -26.74 -0.62
N ILE A 390 0.91 -26.94 -1.89
CA ILE A 390 2.16 -26.52 -2.52
C ILE A 390 1.82 -25.84 -3.83
N ASN A 391 2.42 -24.67 -4.08
CA ASN A 391 2.23 -23.86 -5.26
C ASN A 391 3.58 -23.61 -5.92
N GLY A 392 3.67 -23.84 -7.23
CA GLY A 392 4.77 -23.37 -8.06
C GLY A 392 4.26 -22.25 -8.97
N SER A 393 5.02 -21.21 -9.15
CA SER A 393 4.64 -20.06 -10.00
C SER A 393 5.82 -19.56 -10.83
N ARG A 394 5.50 -18.97 -11.95
CA ARG A 394 6.36 -18.10 -12.77
C ARG A 394 5.56 -16.84 -13.03
N ALA A 395 5.99 -15.73 -12.50
CA ALA A 395 5.41 -14.42 -12.75
C ALA A 395 6.43 -13.56 -13.50
N GLU A 396 5.97 -12.74 -14.44
CA GLU A 396 6.82 -11.88 -15.25
C GLU A 396 6.14 -10.54 -15.43
N ARG A 397 6.88 -9.43 -15.26
CA ARG A 397 6.38 -8.08 -15.47
C ARG A 397 7.27 -7.29 -16.43
N ALA A 398 6.67 -6.36 -17.15
CA ALA A 398 7.39 -5.32 -17.87
C ALA A 398 7.96 -4.29 -16.88
N PRO A 399 9.10 -3.64 -17.20
CA PRO A 399 9.53 -2.43 -16.50
C PRO A 399 8.48 -1.31 -16.62
N SER A 400 8.39 -0.43 -15.61
CA SER A 400 7.55 0.76 -15.64
C SER A 400 8.20 1.89 -16.45
N ALA A 401 7.43 2.93 -16.76
CA ALA A 401 7.97 4.12 -17.44
C ALA A 401 9.02 4.83 -16.58
N GLU A 402 8.84 4.83 -15.27
CA GLU A 402 9.77 5.37 -14.29
C GLU A 402 11.10 4.61 -14.30
N GLU A 403 11.07 3.27 -14.27
CA GLU A 403 12.27 2.43 -14.35
C GLU A 403 13.02 2.60 -15.69
N LEU A 404 12.29 2.88 -16.77
CA LEU A 404 12.86 3.00 -18.11
C LEU A 404 13.41 4.38 -18.43
N PHE A 405 12.76 5.45 -17.96
CA PHE A 405 12.93 6.78 -18.53
C PHE A 405 13.16 7.90 -17.50
N SER A 406 13.35 7.60 -16.23
CA SER A 406 13.72 8.61 -15.23
C SER A 406 15.06 9.25 -15.63
N ASP A 407 15.16 10.58 -15.53
CA ASP A 407 16.37 11.36 -15.78
C ASP A 407 16.21 12.75 -15.16
N GLY A 408 16.53 12.87 -13.87
CA GLY A 408 16.42 14.15 -13.18
C GLY A 408 16.33 14.09 -11.67
N PRO A 409 16.31 15.27 -11.03
CA PRO A 409 16.20 15.40 -9.59
C PRO A 409 14.82 15.01 -9.10
N HIS A 410 14.80 14.30 -7.97
CA HIS A 410 13.62 13.91 -7.24
C HIS A 410 13.79 14.32 -5.77
N ILE A 411 13.36 15.54 -5.44
CA ILE A 411 13.66 16.18 -4.15
C ILE A 411 12.99 15.48 -2.97
N ALA A 412 11.83 14.87 -3.18
CA ALA A 412 11.16 14.12 -2.13
C ALA A 412 11.96 12.88 -1.67
N THR A 413 12.67 12.21 -2.57
CA THR A 413 13.59 11.11 -2.27
C THR A 413 15.03 11.59 -2.04
N GLN A 414 15.29 12.86 -2.36
CA GLN A 414 16.62 13.49 -2.29
C GLN A 414 17.66 12.70 -3.10
N ALA A 415 17.29 12.35 -4.32
CA ALA A 415 18.11 11.58 -5.25
C ALA A 415 17.97 12.13 -6.67
N PHE A 416 19.03 12.06 -7.46
CA PHE A 416 18.94 12.18 -8.91
C PHE A 416 18.73 10.77 -9.47
N GLU A 417 17.59 10.51 -10.11
CA GLU A 417 17.21 9.16 -10.55
C GLU A 417 17.44 9.00 -12.05
N ILE A 418 18.13 7.94 -12.45
CA ILE A 418 18.42 7.59 -13.84
C ILE A 418 17.82 6.23 -14.17
N GLY A 419 16.92 6.20 -15.16
CA GLY A 419 16.32 5.00 -15.73
C GLY A 419 17.21 4.36 -16.80
N ASP A 420 16.93 3.08 -17.12
CA ASP A 420 17.54 2.41 -18.26
C ASP A 420 16.49 1.93 -19.26
N ALA A 421 16.45 2.60 -20.41
CA ALA A 421 15.54 2.24 -21.50
C ALA A 421 15.77 0.84 -22.10
N ASN A 422 16.82 0.11 -21.69
CA ASN A 422 17.13 -1.23 -22.18
C ASN A 422 16.79 -2.33 -21.15
N LEU A 423 16.14 -2.00 -20.04
CA LEU A 423 15.73 -3.01 -19.06
C LEU A 423 14.90 -4.12 -19.73
N ALA A 424 15.22 -5.35 -19.38
CA ALA A 424 14.45 -6.53 -19.76
C ALA A 424 13.28 -6.76 -18.80
N THR A 425 12.39 -7.68 -19.12
CA THR A 425 11.33 -8.11 -18.20
C THR A 425 11.92 -8.70 -16.90
N GLU A 426 11.34 -8.32 -15.77
CA GLU A 426 11.63 -8.95 -14.49
C GLU A 426 10.80 -10.22 -14.34
N ARG A 427 11.44 -11.32 -13.90
CA ARG A 427 10.80 -12.63 -13.77
C ARG A 427 11.05 -13.24 -12.41
N ALA A 428 10.00 -13.73 -11.75
CA ALA A 428 10.10 -14.48 -10.50
C ALA A 428 9.61 -15.91 -10.67
N TRP A 429 10.43 -16.88 -10.25
CA TRP A 429 10.03 -18.25 -10.01
C TRP A 429 9.72 -18.42 -8.54
N GLY A 430 8.53 -18.87 -8.20
CA GLY A 430 8.06 -19.03 -6.83
C GLY A 430 7.76 -20.48 -6.48
N LEU A 431 8.12 -20.86 -5.26
CA LEU A 431 7.68 -22.10 -4.63
C LEU A 431 7.13 -21.75 -3.23
N GLU A 432 5.90 -22.15 -2.97
CA GLU A 432 5.24 -21.93 -1.69
C GLU A 432 4.65 -23.23 -1.17
N ALA A 433 4.82 -23.51 0.12
CA ALA A 433 4.14 -24.58 0.83
C ALA A 433 3.37 -24.01 2.01
N PHE A 434 2.14 -24.46 2.20
CA PHE A 434 1.31 -23.99 3.29
C PHE A 434 0.55 -25.11 4.01
N ALA A 435 0.26 -24.86 5.28
CA ALA A 435 -0.68 -25.63 6.09
C ALA A 435 -1.62 -24.66 6.80
N ARG A 436 -2.91 -24.76 6.55
CA ARG A 436 -3.92 -23.90 7.18
C ARG A 436 -5.16 -24.66 7.57
N GLY A 437 -5.85 -24.21 8.60
CA GLY A 437 -7.09 -24.85 9.02
C GLY A 437 -7.44 -24.61 10.46
N SER A 438 -8.15 -25.58 11.03
CA SER A 438 -8.62 -25.53 12.42
C SER A 438 -7.82 -26.50 13.30
N ILE A 439 -7.48 -26.05 14.50
CA ILE A 439 -6.91 -26.88 15.56
C ILE A 439 -7.81 -26.76 16.80
N GLY A 440 -8.61 -27.79 17.07
CA GLY A 440 -9.67 -27.70 18.08
C GLY A 440 -10.68 -26.59 17.71
N LYS A 441 -10.77 -25.53 18.52
CA LYS A 441 -11.63 -24.36 18.29
C LYS A 441 -10.89 -23.18 17.66
N GLY A 442 -9.59 -23.28 17.48
CA GLY A 442 -8.74 -22.24 16.92
C GLY A 442 -8.48 -22.45 15.44
N THR A 443 -7.87 -21.43 14.81
CA THR A 443 -7.42 -21.46 13.41
C THR A 443 -5.93 -21.18 13.35
N PHE A 444 -5.26 -21.78 12.37
CA PHE A 444 -3.85 -21.54 12.11
C PHE A 444 -3.60 -21.41 10.61
N ASN A 445 -2.55 -20.68 10.27
CA ASN A 445 -1.97 -20.59 8.95
C ASN A 445 -0.44 -20.58 9.08
N LEU A 446 0.23 -21.48 8.38
CA LEU A 446 1.67 -21.55 8.29
C LEU A 446 2.05 -21.59 6.82
N THR A 447 2.93 -20.71 6.40
CA THR A 447 3.41 -20.62 5.02
C THR A 447 4.93 -20.48 5.01
N ALA A 448 5.59 -21.24 4.15
CA ALA A 448 6.99 -21.07 3.80
C ALA A 448 7.10 -20.87 2.29
N TYR A 449 7.93 -19.94 1.88
CA TYR A 449 8.07 -19.60 0.45
C TYR A 449 9.52 -19.29 0.09
N ARG A 450 9.82 -19.45 -1.21
CA ARG A 450 11.05 -18.98 -1.85
C ARG A 450 10.73 -18.47 -3.24
N GLN A 451 11.39 -17.38 -3.63
CA GLN A 451 11.27 -16.75 -4.94
C GLN A 451 12.67 -16.48 -5.49
N TRP A 452 12.89 -16.89 -6.73
CA TRP A 452 14.12 -16.62 -7.49
C TRP A 452 13.75 -15.64 -8.59
N PHE A 453 14.41 -14.49 -8.58
CA PHE A 453 14.22 -13.46 -9.60
C PHE A 453 15.33 -13.53 -10.63
N ASP A 454 14.95 -13.56 -11.90
CA ASP A 454 15.81 -13.21 -13.03
C ASP A 454 15.57 -11.72 -13.33
N ASN A 455 16.64 -10.94 -13.47
CA ASN A 455 16.56 -9.49 -13.76
C ASN A 455 15.71 -8.69 -12.75
N TYR A 456 15.92 -8.88 -11.45
CA TYR A 456 15.28 -8.07 -10.43
C TYR A 456 15.69 -6.60 -10.60
N ILE A 457 14.71 -5.69 -10.76
CA ILE A 457 14.95 -4.27 -10.98
C ILE A 457 15.07 -3.58 -9.63
N PHE A 458 16.14 -2.84 -9.42
CA PHE A 458 16.36 -2.10 -8.17
C PHE A 458 17.12 -0.80 -8.45
N LEU A 459 17.03 0.13 -7.50
CA LEU A 459 17.75 1.38 -7.52
C LEU A 459 19.04 1.23 -6.71
N GLU A 460 20.17 1.59 -7.29
CA GLU A 460 21.50 1.54 -6.66
C GLU A 460 22.19 2.90 -6.73
N GLU A 461 22.84 3.29 -5.65
CA GLU A 461 23.65 4.51 -5.58
C GLU A 461 24.96 4.34 -6.35
N THR A 462 25.25 5.28 -7.24
CA THR A 462 26.44 5.24 -8.10
C THR A 462 27.69 5.80 -7.43
N GLY A 463 27.55 6.52 -6.33
CA GLY A 463 28.60 7.32 -5.69
C GLY A 463 28.96 8.61 -6.45
N LEU A 464 28.15 8.99 -7.43
CA LEU A 464 28.22 10.27 -8.14
C LEU A 464 27.18 11.23 -7.55
N GLU A 465 27.39 12.52 -7.80
CA GLU A 465 26.44 13.59 -7.45
C GLU A 465 26.10 14.38 -8.70
N GLU A 466 24.83 14.75 -8.85
CA GLU A 466 24.32 15.64 -9.89
C GLU A 466 23.23 16.54 -9.26
N ASP A 467 23.25 17.82 -9.54
CA ASP A 467 22.39 18.85 -8.93
C ASP A 467 22.41 18.79 -7.39
N ASP A 468 23.60 18.59 -6.79
CA ASP A 468 23.83 18.42 -5.35
C ASP A 468 23.06 17.24 -4.71
N LEU A 469 22.64 16.28 -5.54
CA LEU A 469 21.95 15.06 -5.13
C LEU A 469 22.79 13.81 -5.43
N PRO A 470 22.73 12.79 -4.55
CA PRO A 470 23.32 11.50 -4.88
C PRO A 470 22.58 10.86 -6.08
N VAL A 471 23.36 10.37 -7.04
CA VAL A 471 22.84 9.74 -8.26
C VAL A 471 22.52 8.27 -8.01
N PHE A 472 21.29 7.89 -8.31
CA PHE A 472 20.80 6.52 -8.29
C PHE A 472 20.42 6.05 -9.68
N GLU A 473 20.83 4.85 -10.05
CA GLU A 473 20.48 4.23 -11.34
C GLU A 473 19.61 2.99 -11.15
N TYR A 474 18.65 2.81 -12.07
CA TYR A 474 17.89 1.56 -12.17
C TYR A 474 18.72 0.47 -12.82
N LEU A 475 19.01 -0.57 -12.07
CA LEU A 475 19.81 -1.73 -12.50
C LEU A 475 19.00 -3.01 -12.46
N GLN A 476 19.51 -4.05 -13.10
CA GLN A 476 18.95 -5.40 -13.07
C GLN A 476 20.00 -6.42 -12.62
N GLN A 477 19.64 -7.24 -11.64
CA GLN A 477 20.44 -8.36 -11.17
C GLN A 477 19.54 -9.50 -10.70
N ASP A 478 20.00 -10.74 -10.74
CA ASP A 478 19.25 -11.84 -10.16
C ASP A 478 19.19 -11.69 -8.62
N ALA A 479 18.06 -12.11 -8.03
CA ALA A 479 17.84 -12.02 -6.60
C ALA A 479 17.14 -13.27 -6.04
N ASP A 480 17.38 -13.58 -4.79
CA ASP A 480 16.77 -14.71 -4.06
C ASP A 480 16.06 -14.20 -2.81
N PHE A 481 14.79 -14.55 -2.66
CA PHE A 481 13.95 -14.22 -1.52
C PHE A 481 13.45 -15.50 -0.88
N TRP A 482 13.46 -15.59 0.44
CA TRP A 482 12.78 -16.65 1.15
C TRP A 482 12.18 -16.15 2.47
N GLY A 483 11.15 -16.84 2.94
CA GLY A 483 10.53 -16.43 4.19
C GLY A 483 9.54 -17.42 4.74
N VAL A 484 9.10 -17.12 5.97
CA VAL A 484 8.12 -17.91 6.73
C VAL A 484 7.12 -16.97 7.37
N GLU A 485 5.84 -17.32 7.28
CA GLU A 485 4.72 -16.64 7.91
C GLU A 485 3.95 -17.64 8.77
N ALA A 486 3.59 -17.26 9.98
CA ALA A 486 2.79 -18.09 10.88
C ALA A 486 1.73 -17.24 11.59
N GLU A 487 0.51 -17.76 11.62
CA GLU A 487 -0.63 -17.15 12.30
C GLU A 487 -1.36 -18.21 13.11
N LEU A 488 -1.73 -17.87 14.34
CA LEU A 488 -2.55 -18.69 15.20
C LEU A 488 -3.56 -17.82 15.92
N ARG A 489 -4.84 -18.16 15.78
CA ARG A 489 -5.91 -17.61 16.61
C ARG A 489 -6.57 -18.73 17.38
N TYR A 490 -6.56 -18.66 18.72
CA TYR A 490 -7.07 -19.74 19.56
C TYR A 490 -7.93 -19.21 20.71
N PRO A 491 -9.15 -19.74 20.93
CA PRO A 491 -9.96 -19.42 22.10
C PRO A 491 -9.45 -20.21 23.33
N LEU A 492 -8.79 -19.51 24.24
CA LEU A 492 -8.33 -20.08 25.53
C LEU A 492 -9.51 -20.39 26.43
N VAL A 493 -10.55 -19.57 26.40
CA VAL A 493 -11.83 -19.75 27.08
C VAL A 493 -12.93 -19.44 26.07
N ASP A 494 -13.94 -20.30 26.03
CA ASP A 494 -15.11 -20.11 25.16
C ASP A 494 -16.35 -20.63 25.87
N THR A 495 -17.08 -19.71 26.50
CA THR A 495 -18.30 -19.97 27.26
C THR A 495 -19.43 -19.07 26.79
N GLU A 496 -20.66 -19.36 27.20
CA GLU A 496 -21.78 -18.50 26.95
C GLU A 496 -21.58 -17.13 27.63
N GLY A 497 -21.40 -16.07 26.82
CA GLY A 497 -21.24 -14.68 27.28
C GLY A 497 -19.80 -14.23 27.57
N PHE A 498 -18.79 -15.12 27.50
CA PHE A 498 -17.39 -14.73 27.66
C PHE A 498 -16.47 -15.58 26.77
N ARG A 499 -15.62 -14.92 25.98
CA ARG A 499 -14.54 -15.56 25.22
C ARG A 499 -13.22 -14.87 25.55
N LEU A 500 -12.18 -15.68 25.70
CA LEU A 500 -10.79 -15.20 25.78
C LEU A 500 -10.03 -15.80 24.60
N LEU A 501 -9.58 -14.96 23.69
CA LEU A 501 -8.84 -15.32 22.49
C LEU A 501 -7.37 -14.96 22.64
N THR A 502 -6.50 -15.73 22.03
CA THR A 502 -5.12 -15.34 21.77
C THR A 502 -4.88 -15.30 20.27
N ASP A 503 -4.15 -14.28 19.84
CA ASP A 503 -3.64 -14.14 18.47
C ASP A 503 -2.11 -14.12 18.54
N LEU A 504 -1.46 -14.95 17.72
CA LEU A 504 -0.01 -15.00 17.58
C LEU A 504 0.32 -14.91 16.10
N ASN A 505 1.19 -13.96 15.72
CA ASN A 505 1.68 -13.81 14.35
C ASN A 505 3.20 -13.72 14.36
N ALA A 506 3.83 -14.33 13.36
CA ALA A 506 5.25 -14.22 13.07
C ALA A 506 5.47 -14.07 11.57
N SER A 507 6.38 -13.20 11.19
CA SER A 507 6.77 -12.98 9.79
C SER A 507 8.28 -12.77 9.71
N TYR A 508 8.92 -13.52 8.82
CA TYR A 508 10.33 -13.39 8.50
C TYR A 508 10.54 -13.45 7.00
N VAL A 509 11.39 -12.58 6.49
CA VAL A 509 11.83 -12.58 5.11
C VAL A 509 13.31 -12.22 5.04
N GLU A 510 14.03 -12.85 4.14
CA GLU A 510 15.41 -12.55 3.80
C GLU A 510 15.53 -12.47 2.28
N ALA A 511 16.34 -11.54 1.80
CA ALA A 511 16.60 -11.35 0.39
C ALA A 511 18.04 -10.96 0.12
N GLU A 512 18.59 -11.46 -0.98
CA GLU A 512 19.93 -11.17 -1.45
C GLU A 512 20.01 -11.09 -2.98
N LEU A 513 20.89 -10.23 -3.47
CA LEU A 513 21.26 -10.16 -4.88
C LEU A 513 22.25 -11.29 -5.23
N ALA A 514 22.47 -11.55 -6.51
CA ALA A 514 23.31 -12.65 -6.98
C ALA A 514 24.78 -12.56 -6.54
N ASP A 515 25.28 -11.37 -6.24
CA ASP A 515 26.62 -11.13 -5.70
C ASP A 515 26.74 -11.32 -4.18
N GLY A 516 25.60 -11.60 -3.51
CA GLY A 516 25.50 -11.78 -2.06
C GLY A 516 25.25 -10.50 -1.28
N THR A 517 25.07 -9.35 -1.95
CA THR A 517 24.66 -8.10 -1.29
C THR A 517 23.19 -8.17 -0.87
N ALA A 518 22.81 -7.41 0.16
CA ALA A 518 21.43 -7.35 0.62
C ALA A 518 20.55 -6.65 -0.41
N VAL A 519 19.31 -7.08 -0.55
CA VAL A 519 18.26 -6.27 -1.19
C VAL A 519 17.85 -5.16 -0.22
N PRO A 520 17.72 -3.89 -0.65
CA PRO A 520 17.42 -2.80 0.25
C PRO A 520 16.02 -2.91 0.88
N ARG A 521 15.87 -2.38 2.09
CA ARG A 521 14.59 -2.20 2.80
C ARG A 521 13.81 -3.49 3.12
N ILE A 522 14.52 -4.59 3.32
CA ILE A 522 13.90 -5.86 3.72
C ILE A 522 13.52 -5.81 5.21
N PRO A 523 12.23 -6.00 5.56
CA PRO A 523 11.79 -5.95 6.95
C PRO A 523 12.40 -7.09 7.79
N PRO A 524 12.83 -6.83 9.04
CA PRO A 524 13.34 -7.86 9.93
C PRO A 524 12.23 -8.79 10.44
N LEU A 525 12.60 -9.82 11.21
CA LEU A 525 11.66 -10.67 11.93
C LEU A 525 10.71 -9.82 12.77
N SER A 526 9.41 -10.09 12.63
CA SER A 526 8.38 -9.50 13.48
C SER A 526 7.53 -10.55 14.17
N LEU A 527 7.23 -10.30 15.46
CA LEU A 527 6.39 -11.15 16.29
C LEU A 527 5.28 -10.32 16.92
N LEU A 528 4.05 -10.84 16.87
CA LEU A 528 2.90 -10.24 17.54
C LEU A 528 2.23 -11.28 18.44
N GLY A 529 1.94 -10.87 19.67
CA GLY A 529 1.13 -11.64 20.61
C GLY A 529 0.03 -10.77 21.19
N ALA A 530 -1.22 -11.26 21.17
CA ALA A 530 -2.34 -10.54 21.73
C ALA A 530 -3.27 -11.46 22.55
N LEU A 531 -3.93 -10.86 23.54
CA LEU A 531 -5.05 -11.45 24.29
C LEU A 531 -6.26 -10.54 24.13
N GLU A 532 -7.39 -11.12 23.80
CA GLU A 532 -8.66 -10.43 23.60
C GLU A 532 -9.78 -11.09 24.42
N ALA A 533 -10.31 -10.37 25.38
CA ALA A 533 -11.48 -10.77 26.18
C ALA A 533 -12.74 -10.16 25.55
N GLN A 534 -13.66 -11.00 25.12
CA GLN A 534 -14.91 -10.61 24.48
C GLN A 534 -16.11 -10.96 25.37
N THR A 535 -17.00 -9.98 25.50
CA THR A 535 -18.33 -10.16 26.11
C THR A 535 -19.40 -9.60 25.14
N ARG A 536 -20.67 -9.69 25.55
CA ARG A 536 -21.76 -9.07 24.77
C ARG A 536 -21.60 -7.55 24.59
N SER A 537 -21.11 -6.86 25.63
CA SER A 537 -21.02 -5.40 25.67
C SER A 537 -19.60 -4.85 25.51
N PHE A 538 -18.58 -5.63 25.79
CA PHE A 538 -17.20 -5.17 25.80
C PHE A 538 -16.29 -6.16 25.10
N ASP A 539 -15.36 -5.64 24.31
CA ASP A 539 -14.14 -6.32 23.92
C ASP A 539 -12.95 -5.55 24.49
N VAL A 540 -12.02 -6.28 25.09
CA VAL A 540 -10.78 -5.70 25.65
C VAL A 540 -9.61 -6.49 25.07
N ARG A 541 -8.71 -5.82 24.38
CA ARG A 541 -7.53 -6.39 23.75
C ARG A 541 -6.26 -5.73 24.27
N GLY A 542 -5.28 -6.54 24.62
CA GLY A 542 -3.90 -6.13 24.87
C GLY A 542 -2.99 -6.82 23.85
N GLU A 543 -2.01 -6.09 23.34
CA GLU A 543 -1.14 -6.57 22.25
C GLU A 543 0.30 -6.13 22.50
N VAL A 544 1.24 -7.03 22.22
CA VAL A 544 2.68 -6.79 22.19
C VAL A 544 3.19 -7.13 20.80
N GLN A 545 3.87 -6.19 20.17
CA GLN A 545 4.50 -6.38 18.87
C GLN A 545 5.99 -6.08 18.98
N TRP A 546 6.82 -7.06 18.66
CA TRP A 546 8.27 -6.94 18.65
C TRP A 546 8.80 -7.02 17.22
N PHE A 547 9.74 -6.13 16.90
CA PHE A 547 10.50 -6.11 15.66
C PHE A 547 11.96 -6.29 16.00
N ASP A 548 12.63 -7.18 15.30
CA ASP A 548 14.07 -7.39 15.44
C ASP A 548 14.84 -6.21 14.85
N GLY A 549 16.13 -6.14 15.16
CA GLY A 549 17.06 -5.27 14.45
C GLY A 549 17.33 -5.78 13.03
N GLN A 550 17.76 -4.89 12.16
CA GLN A 550 18.24 -5.24 10.82
C GLN A 550 19.60 -4.58 10.59
N ASP A 551 20.61 -5.40 10.49
CA ASP A 551 22.00 -5.03 10.25
C ASP A 551 22.52 -5.49 8.88
N ARG A 552 21.73 -6.29 8.16
CA ARG A 552 22.02 -6.70 6.79
C ARG A 552 21.45 -5.67 5.83
N VAL A 553 22.28 -4.68 5.50
CA VAL A 553 21.93 -3.48 4.73
C VAL A 553 22.84 -3.31 3.52
N THR A 554 22.42 -2.51 2.55
CA THR A 554 23.26 -2.08 1.42
C THR A 554 24.24 -0.97 1.85
N SER A 555 25.15 -0.56 0.97
CA SER A 555 26.13 0.50 1.24
C SER A 555 25.52 1.85 1.56
N PHE A 556 24.32 2.12 1.05
CA PHE A 556 23.58 3.39 1.23
C PHE A 556 22.44 3.30 2.27
N GLU A 557 22.32 2.19 2.99
CA GLU A 557 21.33 2.03 4.06
C GLU A 557 22.01 1.99 5.44
N THR A 558 21.32 2.58 6.40
CA THR A 558 21.67 2.46 7.82
C THR A 558 20.99 1.24 8.45
N PRO A 559 21.61 0.57 9.42
CA PRO A 559 20.94 -0.47 10.22
C PRO A 559 19.81 0.12 11.06
N THR A 560 18.95 -0.74 11.59
CA THR A 560 17.89 -0.34 12.52
C THR A 560 17.88 -1.22 13.76
N ASP A 561 17.69 -0.61 14.92
CA ASP A 561 17.57 -1.30 16.20
C ASP A 561 16.24 -2.05 16.34
N SER A 562 16.23 -3.08 17.19
CA SER A 562 15.01 -3.75 17.60
C SER A 562 14.16 -2.87 18.50
N PHE A 563 12.83 -3.00 18.39
CA PHE A 563 11.90 -2.28 19.27
C PHE A 563 10.63 -3.08 19.58
N THR A 564 9.94 -2.68 20.65
CA THR A 564 8.70 -3.33 21.09
C THR A 564 7.60 -2.30 21.29
N LEU A 565 6.46 -2.52 20.65
CA LEU A 565 5.24 -1.75 20.87
C LEU A 565 4.27 -2.53 21.74
N VAL A 566 3.61 -1.81 22.66
CA VAL A 566 2.51 -2.34 23.47
C VAL A 566 1.28 -1.51 23.21
N ASN A 567 0.21 -2.18 22.81
CA ASN A 567 -1.06 -1.53 22.44
C ASN A 567 -2.20 -2.11 23.28
N ALA A 568 -3.23 -1.32 23.49
CA ALA A 568 -4.45 -1.73 24.17
C ALA A 568 -5.69 -1.14 23.48
N LEU A 569 -6.79 -1.88 23.49
CA LEU A 569 -8.06 -1.45 22.91
C LEU A 569 -9.22 -1.90 23.81
N ILE A 570 -10.21 -1.03 23.97
CA ILE A 570 -11.51 -1.33 24.57
C ILE A 570 -12.59 -0.92 23.57
N ALA A 571 -13.44 -1.84 23.17
CA ALA A 571 -14.66 -1.56 22.42
C ALA A 571 -15.87 -1.76 23.33
N TRP A 572 -16.72 -0.77 23.42
CA TRP A 572 -17.94 -0.79 24.23
C TRP A 572 -19.16 -0.65 23.35
N ARG A 573 -20.11 -1.58 23.49
CA ARG A 573 -21.42 -1.61 22.85
C ARG A 573 -22.50 -1.29 23.91
N PRO A 574 -22.89 0.00 24.02
CA PRO A 574 -23.80 0.45 25.10
C PRO A 574 -25.23 -0.10 24.97
N LEU A 575 -25.65 -0.45 23.76
CA LEU A 575 -27.00 -0.99 23.50
C LEU A 575 -26.94 -2.53 23.49
N ALA A 576 -27.25 -3.15 24.62
CA ALA A 576 -27.06 -4.58 24.85
C ALA A 576 -27.81 -5.49 23.86
N ASP A 577 -28.95 -5.06 23.34
CA ASP A 577 -29.80 -5.81 22.40
C ASP A 577 -29.58 -5.41 20.92
N ASN A 578 -28.75 -4.39 20.70
CA ASN A 578 -28.54 -3.82 19.39
C ASN A 578 -27.08 -3.30 19.33
N GLN A 579 -26.30 -3.79 18.36
CA GLN A 579 -24.89 -3.41 18.19
C GLN A 579 -24.70 -2.18 17.30
N ASN A 580 -25.74 -1.40 17.09
CA ASN A 580 -25.74 -0.23 16.20
C ASN A 580 -24.82 0.90 16.69
N VAL A 581 -24.39 0.86 17.94
CA VAL A 581 -23.48 1.85 18.50
C VAL A 581 -22.28 1.15 19.11
N THR A 582 -21.09 1.52 18.65
CA THR A 582 -19.82 1.06 19.23
C THR A 582 -18.94 2.26 19.55
N VAL A 583 -18.49 2.34 20.79
CA VAL A 583 -17.48 3.31 21.23
C VAL A 583 -16.16 2.57 21.42
N GLN A 584 -15.08 3.09 20.85
CA GLN A 584 -13.75 2.50 21.00
C GLN A 584 -12.81 3.50 21.68
N LEU A 585 -12.01 2.99 22.60
CA LEU A 585 -10.86 3.67 23.20
C LEU A 585 -9.64 2.79 22.90
N ALA A 586 -8.60 3.39 22.36
CA ALA A 586 -7.35 2.69 22.07
C ALA A 586 -6.16 3.49 22.62
N ALA A 587 -5.12 2.78 22.96
CA ALA A 587 -3.82 3.33 23.30
C ALA A 587 -2.76 2.58 22.52
N ASP A 588 -2.11 3.25 21.59
CA ASP A 588 -1.03 2.72 20.79
C ASP A 588 0.31 3.21 21.34
N ASN A 589 1.34 2.38 21.21
CA ASN A 589 2.68 2.69 21.71
C ASN A 589 2.67 3.23 23.17
N LEU A 590 2.05 2.49 24.09
CA LEU A 590 1.83 2.88 25.48
C LEU A 590 3.08 3.38 26.20
N PHE A 591 4.25 2.85 25.84
CA PHE A 591 5.53 3.19 26.49
C PHE A 591 6.32 4.28 25.77
N ASP A 592 5.73 4.89 24.73
CA ASP A 592 6.33 6.00 24.00
C ASP A 592 7.68 5.66 23.34
N VAL A 593 7.80 4.45 22.82
CA VAL A 593 9.03 3.94 22.21
C VAL A 593 9.28 4.63 20.87
N VAL A 594 10.52 5.03 20.61
CA VAL A 594 10.96 5.48 19.28
C VAL A 594 11.27 4.24 18.44
N GLY A 595 10.35 3.86 17.58
CA GLY A 595 10.52 2.73 16.65
C GLY A 595 10.78 3.23 15.24
N ARG A 596 11.62 2.52 14.47
CA ARG A 596 11.93 2.81 13.08
C ARG A 596 11.69 1.56 12.24
N ARG A 597 10.76 1.64 11.28
CA ARG A 597 10.50 0.50 10.39
C ARG A 597 11.56 0.43 9.32
N HIS A 598 12.35 -0.63 9.31
CA HIS A 598 13.45 -0.81 8.36
C HIS A 598 13.00 -0.71 6.89
N ALA A 599 11.83 -1.23 6.55
CA ALA A 599 11.27 -1.14 5.20
C ALA A 599 10.79 0.27 4.79
N SER A 600 10.87 1.28 5.67
CA SER A 600 10.56 2.67 5.33
C SER A 600 11.76 3.33 4.64
N PHE A 601 11.50 4.04 3.55
CA PHE A 601 12.52 4.85 2.88
C PHE A 601 13.09 5.94 3.80
N THR A 602 12.21 6.53 4.63
CA THR A 602 12.55 7.65 5.52
C THR A 602 12.86 7.22 6.95
N LYS A 603 13.27 5.95 7.17
CA LYS A 603 13.46 5.39 8.52
C LYS A 603 14.38 6.21 9.42
N ASP A 604 15.38 6.90 8.83
CA ASP A 604 16.39 7.65 9.59
C ASP A 604 15.88 9.00 10.12
N PHE A 605 14.82 9.54 9.52
CA PHE A 605 14.26 10.85 9.89
C PHE A 605 12.74 10.87 10.08
N VAL A 606 12.04 9.74 9.88
CA VAL A 606 10.60 9.58 10.16
C VAL A 606 10.38 8.35 11.05
N PRO A 607 10.52 8.48 12.38
CA PRO A 607 10.19 7.41 13.30
C PRO A 607 8.67 7.18 13.37
N LEU A 608 8.27 6.07 13.99
CA LEU A 608 6.86 5.81 14.29
C LEU A 608 6.31 6.86 15.26
N VAL A 609 5.00 7.10 15.14
CA VAL A 609 4.26 7.97 16.06
C VAL A 609 4.44 7.50 17.51
N GLY A 610 4.64 8.44 18.42
CA GLY A 610 4.78 8.21 19.85
C GLY A 610 3.49 7.64 20.48
N ARG A 611 3.38 7.73 21.80
CA ARG A 611 2.19 7.26 22.52
C ARG A 611 0.93 7.99 22.07
N ASN A 612 -0.06 7.22 21.59
CA ASN A 612 -1.28 7.75 21.03
C ASN A 612 -2.53 7.21 21.72
N PHE A 613 -3.37 8.10 22.24
CA PHE A 613 -4.70 7.77 22.77
C PHE A 613 -5.75 8.14 21.73
N ARG A 614 -6.55 7.15 21.32
CA ARG A 614 -7.61 7.33 20.32
C ARG A 614 -8.98 7.08 20.93
N ALA A 615 -9.95 7.89 20.53
CA ALA A 615 -11.36 7.68 20.85
C ALA A 615 -12.19 7.76 19.58
N SER A 616 -13.12 6.83 19.39
CA SER A 616 -14.03 6.85 18.25
C SER A 616 -15.41 6.31 18.58
N ILE A 617 -16.39 6.72 17.78
CA ILE A 617 -17.74 6.22 17.81
C ILE A 617 -18.15 5.79 16.40
N ARG A 618 -18.77 4.62 16.32
CA ARG A 618 -19.40 4.10 15.10
C ARG A 618 -20.89 3.89 15.34
N LEU A 619 -21.69 4.30 14.36
CA LEU A 619 -23.14 4.14 14.32
C LEU A 619 -23.50 3.36 13.05
N SER A 620 -24.48 2.43 13.14
CA SER A 620 -24.95 1.64 12.00
C SER A 620 -26.47 1.40 12.17
N PHE A 621 -27.29 1.93 11.29
CA PHE A 621 -28.75 1.89 11.38
C PHE A 621 -29.39 1.48 10.05
#